data_5b45e94b5ffa065826eecae30dffb3ff
#
_entry.id   5b45e94b5ffa065826eecae30dffb3ff
#
_cell.length_a   1.000
_cell.length_b   1.000
_cell.length_c   1.000
_cell.angle_alpha   90.00
_cell.angle_beta   90.00
_cell.angle_gamma   90.00
#
_symmetry.space_group_name_H-M   'P 1'
#
loop_
_entity.id
_entity.type
_entity.pdbx_description
1 polymer ?
#
loop_
_entity_poly.entity_id
_entity_poly.type
_entity_poly.pdbx_seq_one_letter_code
_entity_poly.pdbx_strand_id
1 'polypeptide(L)'
;CEPGYYKWTQWAFVQMFNHWYCNRANAAKPISMLVDIFKEQGNAKVKAACSETAVFTAEEWNSWDEKRQQEVLMNYRIAYLADLKVNWCPALGTVLANDEVSEGLSVRGGHPVEQRVMRQWSLRVSAYAQRLLDGLDQVDWTDSLKETQKNWIGRSEGAEMRFKVADSDIELEIFTTRADTVFGVTFMVLAPESDYVAQLTTDGQRAEVEAYLDQVKRRTERERIADRRVTGVFSGSYAVNPLTGDKIPVWISDYVLAGYGTGAIMAVPAHDSRDYAFARHFNLPIIPLIEGADVSEESYDAKEGVVCNSGFLNGLQVKEAIAKMKEYISE
;
A
#
# COMPACT_ATOMS: atom_id res chain seq x y z
N CYS A 1 -22.80 19.24 22.59
CA CYS A 1 -21.33 19.26 22.78
C CYS A 1 -20.98 20.39 23.76
N GLU A 2 -20.56 20.06 24.98
CA GLU A 2 -20.17 21.02 25.99
C GLU A 2 -18.66 21.22 26.04
N PRO A 3 -18.14 22.45 26.12
CA PRO A 3 -16.72 22.75 26.21
C PRO A 3 -16.02 22.02 27.36
N GLY A 4 -16.69 21.86 28.50
CA GLY A 4 -16.18 21.10 29.65
C GLY A 4 -15.91 19.63 29.36
N TYR A 5 -16.59 19.03 28.36
CA TYR A 5 -16.44 17.64 27.97
C TYR A 5 -15.38 17.50 26.85
N TYR A 6 -15.52 18.20 25.73
CA TYR A 6 -14.61 17.99 24.58
C TYR A 6 -13.20 18.53 24.81
N LYS A 7 -12.97 19.37 25.84
CA LYS A 7 -11.61 19.81 26.19
C LYS A 7 -10.62 18.66 26.42
N TRP A 8 -11.11 17.51 26.88
CA TRP A 8 -10.26 16.34 27.08
C TRP A 8 -9.84 15.67 25.77
N THR A 9 -10.72 15.65 24.78
CA THR A 9 -10.38 15.22 23.42
C THR A 9 -9.36 16.16 22.80
N GLN A 10 -9.54 17.47 22.98
CA GLN A 10 -8.56 18.46 22.51
C GLN A 10 -7.22 18.32 23.25
N TRP A 11 -7.24 18.09 24.55
CA TRP A 11 -6.03 17.84 25.32
C TRP A 11 -5.28 16.60 24.80
N ALA A 12 -5.97 15.50 24.57
CA ALA A 12 -5.35 14.28 24.02
C ALA A 12 -4.74 14.54 22.64
N PHE A 13 -5.44 15.28 21.77
CA PHE A 13 -4.89 15.68 20.48
C PHE A 13 -3.62 16.54 20.62
N VAL A 14 -3.63 17.51 21.52
CA VAL A 14 -2.44 18.36 21.78
C VAL A 14 -1.27 17.53 22.30
N GLN A 15 -1.52 16.50 23.13
CA GLN A 15 -0.46 15.58 23.54
C GLN A 15 0.13 14.85 22.33
N MET A 16 -0.68 14.29 21.44
CA MET A 16 -0.22 13.61 20.22
C MET A 16 0.53 14.56 19.28
N PHE A 17 0.06 15.81 19.14
CA PHE A 17 0.74 16.84 18.35
C PHE A 17 2.11 17.22 18.91
N ASN A 18 2.26 17.27 20.23
CA ASN A 18 3.51 17.63 20.88
C ASN A 18 4.47 16.45 21.13
N HIS A 19 4.18 15.29 20.53
CA HIS A 19 5.00 14.10 20.65
C HIS A 19 5.37 13.53 19.26
N TRP A 20 6.51 12.83 19.24
CA TRP A 20 6.99 12.00 18.14
C TRP A 20 7.20 10.56 18.63
N TYR A 21 7.17 9.60 17.73
CA TYR A 21 7.39 8.19 18.09
C TYR A 21 8.83 7.77 17.82
N CYS A 22 9.55 7.41 18.89
CA CYS A 22 10.92 6.93 18.81
C CYS A 22 10.94 5.41 18.63
N ASN A 23 11.32 4.91 17.45
CA ASN A 23 11.36 3.48 17.13
C ASN A 23 12.36 2.73 18.02
N ARG A 24 13.51 3.38 18.39
CA ARG A 24 14.51 2.76 19.28
C ARG A 24 13.97 2.54 20.69
N ALA A 25 13.18 3.49 21.19
CA ALA A 25 12.62 3.39 22.55
C ALA A 25 11.25 2.67 22.55
N ASN A 26 10.69 2.38 21.37
CA ASN A 26 9.33 1.87 21.16
C ASN A 26 8.28 2.65 21.96
N ALA A 27 8.37 3.99 21.93
CA ALA A 27 7.55 4.88 22.74
C ALA A 27 7.46 6.29 22.18
N ALA A 28 6.34 6.97 22.49
CA ALA A 28 6.19 8.40 22.25
C ALA A 28 7.12 9.20 23.18
N LYS A 29 7.70 10.28 22.63
CA LYS A 29 8.55 11.23 23.35
C LYS A 29 8.17 12.67 23.00
N PRO A 30 8.37 13.63 23.93
CA PRO A 30 8.13 15.05 23.66
C PRO A 30 8.90 15.54 22.43
N ILE A 31 8.25 16.35 21.58
CA ILE A 31 8.84 16.90 20.37
C ILE A 31 10.08 17.77 20.65
N SER A 32 10.14 18.41 21.84
CA SER A 32 11.29 19.19 22.27
C SER A 32 12.59 18.38 22.32
N MET A 33 12.51 17.10 22.73
CA MET A 33 13.68 16.21 22.71
C MET A 33 14.19 15.97 21.29
N LEU A 34 13.30 15.91 20.30
CA LEU A 34 13.68 15.76 18.91
C LEU A 34 14.34 17.05 18.38
N VAL A 35 13.82 18.22 18.77
CA VAL A 35 14.40 19.52 18.45
C VAL A 35 15.85 19.61 18.99
N ASP A 36 16.09 19.16 20.21
CA ASP A 36 17.45 19.17 20.78
C ASP A 36 18.39 18.23 19.99
N ILE A 37 17.91 17.04 19.60
CA ILE A 37 18.67 16.13 18.73
C ILE A 37 19.01 16.80 17.39
N PHE A 38 18.06 17.47 16.74
CA PHE A 38 18.28 18.13 15.47
C PHE A 38 19.28 19.27 15.56
N LYS A 39 19.26 20.05 16.66
CA LYS A 39 20.23 21.10 16.93
C LYS A 39 21.66 20.62 17.05
N GLU A 40 21.84 19.41 17.60
CA GLU A 40 23.16 18.86 17.90
C GLU A 40 23.74 18.01 16.76
N GLN A 41 22.91 17.25 16.03
CA GLN A 41 23.39 16.22 15.10
C GLN A 41 22.54 16.05 13.81
N GLY A 42 21.52 16.89 13.60
CA GLY A 42 20.61 16.70 12.46
C GLY A 42 19.73 15.45 12.60
N ASN A 43 19.20 14.96 11.47
CA ASN A 43 18.25 13.85 11.50
C ASN A 43 18.79 12.50 10.99
N ALA A 44 20.00 12.43 10.43
CA ALA A 44 20.53 11.23 9.76
C ALA A 44 20.54 9.96 10.65
N LYS A 45 20.71 10.12 11.98
CA LYS A 45 20.76 9.01 12.94
C LYS A 45 19.47 8.81 13.74
N VAL A 46 18.46 9.62 13.46
CA VAL A 46 17.17 9.54 14.17
C VAL A 46 16.38 8.33 13.68
N LYS A 47 15.94 7.49 14.58
CA LYS A 47 15.06 6.34 14.32
C LYS A 47 13.66 6.67 14.81
N ALA A 48 12.89 7.34 13.95
CA ALA A 48 11.54 7.79 14.22
C ALA A 48 10.54 7.18 13.24
N ALA A 49 9.31 6.99 13.69
CA ALA A 49 8.19 6.85 12.78
C ALA A 49 7.86 8.23 12.23
N CYS A 50 8.14 8.48 10.96
CA CYS A 50 7.96 9.77 10.31
C CYS A 50 7.47 9.62 8.88
N SER A 51 6.94 10.69 8.31
CA SER A 51 6.71 10.80 6.87
C SER A 51 8.05 10.98 6.16
N GLU A 52 8.07 10.78 4.84
CA GLU A 52 9.28 10.99 4.04
C GLU A 52 9.84 12.40 4.30
N THR A 53 11.13 12.46 4.56
CA THR A 53 11.83 13.71 4.87
C THR A 53 13.28 13.64 4.41
N ALA A 54 13.79 14.74 3.88
CA ALA A 54 15.19 14.86 3.48
C ALA A 54 16.11 14.74 4.70
N VAL A 55 17.32 14.22 4.46
CA VAL A 55 18.39 14.23 5.46
C VAL A 55 18.96 15.64 5.56
N PHE A 56 19.18 16.13 6.78
CA PHE A 56 19.76 17.44 7.08
C PHE A 56 20.75 17.37 8.25
N THR A 57 21.69 18.30 8.26
CA THR A 57 22.70 18.46 9.32
C THR A 57 22.21 19.38 10.43
N ALA A 58 22.95 19.40 11.55
CA ALA A 58 22.69 20.36 12.64
C ALA A 58 22.85 21.82 12.18
N GLU A 59 23.81 22.10 11.31
CA GLU A 59 24.05 23.43 10.80
C GLU A 59 22.88 23.92 9.94
N GLU A 60 22.37 23.07 9.03
CA GLU A 60 21.18 23.35 8.23
C GLU A 60 19.97 23.61 9.12
N TRP A 61 19.70 22.73 10.10
CA TRP A 61 18.60 22.91 11.04
C TRP A 61 18.67 24.26 11.78
N ASN A 62 19.84 24.60 12.30
CA ASN A 62 20.05 25.86 13.04
C ASN A 62 19.99 27.11 12.15
N SER A 63 20.17 26.96 10.84
CA SER A 63 20.06 28.06 9.87
C SER A 63 18.62 28.37 9.46
N TRP A 64 17.70 27.44 9.66
CA TRP A 64 16.29 27.58 9.24
C TRP A 64 15.51 28.49 10.18
N ASP A 65 14.56 29.22 9.60
CA ASP A 65 13.57 29.97 10.36
C ASP A 65 12.59 29.02 11.09
N GLU A 66 11.86 29.58 12.03
CA GLU A 66 10.91 28.81 12.84
C GLU A 66 9.84 28.11 11.96
N LYS A 67 9.37 28.78 10.89
CA LYS A 67 8.39 28.22 9.99
C LYS A 67 8.90 26.94 9.33
N ARG A 68 10.11 26.97 8.77
CA ARG A 68 10.75 25.82 8.14
C ARG A 68 10.98 24.70 9.14
N GLN A 69 11.43 25.01 10.33
CA GLN A 69 11.60 24.02 11.40
C GLN A 69 10.26 23.33 11.77
N GLN A 70 9.17 24.10 11.88
CA GLN A 70 7.84 23.53 12.17
C GLN A 70 7.30 22.68 11.01
N GLU A 71 7.55 23.02 9.76
CA GLU A 71 7.21 22.22 8.59
C GLU A 71 7.90 20.85 8.65
N VAL A 72 9.20 20.82 8.97
CA VAL A 72 9.96 19.58 9.12
C VAL A 72 9.47 18.77 10.31
N LEU A 73 9.23 19.40 11.47
CA LEU A 73 8.70 18.72 12.66
C LEU A 73 7.33 18.09 12.42
N MET A 74 6.51 18.66 11.52
CA MET A 74 5.21 18.08 11.17
C MET A 74 5.35 16.65 10.64
N ASN A 75 6.43 16.32 9.95
CA ASN A 75 6.70 14.98 9.44
C ASN A 75 6.98 13.94 10.54
N TYR A 76 7.32 14.39 11.75
CA TYR A 76 7.66 13.53 12.89
C TYR A 76 6.55 13.45 13.93
N ARG A 77 5.60 14.40 13.95
CA ARG A 77 4.53 14.43 14.95
C ARG A 77 3.62 13.23 14.85
N ILE A 78 3.06 12.77 15.97
CA ILE A 78 2.05 11.70 16.01
C ILE A 78 0.74 12.18 15.40
N ALA A 79 0.31 13.41 15.71
CA ALA A 79 -0.79 14.08 15.00
C ALA A 79 -0.18 15.05 13.97
N TYR A 80 -0.50 14.87 12.69
CA TYR A 80 0.11 15.61 11.59
C TYR A 80 -0.91 15.93 10.49
N LEU A 81 -0.58 16.88 9.63
CA LEU A 81 -1.37 17.23 8.45
C LEU A 81 -0.85 16.46 7.24
N ALA A 82 -1.77 15.85 6.48
CA ALA A 82 -1.48 15.19 5.22
C ALA A 82 -2.56 15.49 4.19
N ASP A 83 -2.16 15.45 2.92
CA ASP A 83 -3.10 15.51 1.80
C ASP A 83 -3.57 14.07 1.51
N LEU A 84 -4.85 13.81 1.75
CA LEU A 84 -5.47 12.50 1.65
C LEU A 84 -6.65 12.53 0.69
N LYS A 85 -6.85 11.44 -0.06
CA LYS A 85 -8.09 11.22 -0.79
C LYS A 85 -9.21 10.93 0.20
N VAL A 86 -10.28 11.71 0.13
CA VAL A 86 -11.44 11.62 1.02
C VAL A 86 -12.72 11.58 0.21
N ASN A 87 -13.76 10.99 0.80
CA ASN A 87 -15.10 10.99 0.23
C ASN A 87 -15.75 12.34 0.50
N TRP A 88 -15.75 13.24 -0.45
CA TRP A 88 -16.37 14.56 -0.34
C TRP A 88 -17.81 14.54 -0.88
N CYS A 89 -18.74 15.01 -0.09
CA CYS A 89 -20.13 15.21 -0.52
C CYS A 89 -20.44 16.70 -0.65
N PRO A 90 -20.50 17.27 -1.87
CA PRO A 90 -20.78 18.71 -2.06
C PRO A 90 -22.12 19.14 -1.48
N ALA A 91 -23.16 18.31 -1.61
CA ALA A 91 -24.50 18.61 -1.12
C ALA A 91 -24.60 18.67 0.41
N LEU A 92 -23.82 17.85 1.11
CA LEU A 92 -23.73 17.85 2.58
C LEU A 92 -22.63 18.79 3.08
N GLY A 93 -21.73 19.26 2.22
CA GLY A 93 -20.62 20.15 2.56
C GLY A 93 -19.62 19.53 3.55
N THR A 94 -19.43 18.21 3.50
CA THR A 94 -18.58 17.50 4.46
C THR A 94 -17.89 16.28 3.85
N VAL A 95 -16.81 15.84 4.51
CA VAL A 95 -16.15 14.56 4.27
C VAL A 95 -16.94 13.45 4.94
N LEU A 96 -17.08 12.31 4.26
CA LEU A 96 -17.80 11.12 4.72
C LEU A 96 -16.83 9.97 4.96
N ALA A 97 -17.07 9.20 6.01
CA ALA A 97 -16.41 7.92 6.21
C ALA A 97 -16.84 6.90 5.13
N ASN A 98 -16.04 5.85 4.92
CA ASN A 98 -16.39 4.82 3.93
C ASN A 98 -17.75 4.17 4.21
N ASP A 99 -18.13 4.00 5.47
CA ASP A 99 -19.42 3.43 5.87
C ASP A 99 -20.62 4.37 5.64
N GLU A 100 -20.38 5.65 5.36
CA GLU A 100 -21.39 6.66 5.05
C GLU A 100 -21.61 6.83 3.54
N VAL A 101 -20.91 6.00 2.72
CA VAL A 101 -21.03 5.99 1.25
C VAL A 101 -21.44 4.61 0.78
N SER A 102 -22.44 4.54 -0.09
CA SER A 102 -22.90 3.32 -0.75
C SER A 102 -23.22 3.62 -2.21
N GLU A 103 -22.68 2.82 -3.13
CA GLU A 103 -22.86 2.98 -4.59
C GLU A 103 -22.55 4.40 -5.12
N GLY A 104 -21.53 5.06 -4.51
CA GLY A 104 -21.15 6.43 -4.86
C GLY A 104 -22.09 7.52 -4.35
N LEU A 105 -23.04 7.16 -3.49
CA LEU A 105 -24.00 8.09 -2.87
C LEU A 105 -23.83 8.13 -1.36
N SER A 106 -24.13 9.27 -0.75
CA SER A 106 -24.19 9.39 0.70
C SER A 106 -25.37 8.60 1.25
N VAL A 107 -25.16 7.78 2.29
CA VAL A 107 -26.24 7.06 3.00
C VAL A 107 -27.29 8.06 3.52
N ARG A 108 -26.83 9.23 3.99
CA ARG A 108 -27.70 10.31 4.38
C ARG A 108 -28.05 11.21 3.19
N GLY A 109 -29.27 11.08 2.70
CA GLY A 109 -29.85 11.95 1.65
C GLY A 109 -29.61 11.50 0.22
N GLY A 110 -28.82 10.43 -0.05
CA GLY A 110 -28.63 9.88 -1.40
C GLY A 110 -27.92 10.84 -2.36
N HIS A 111 -27.02 11.69 -1.85
CA HIS A 111 -26.31 12.68 -2.68
C HIS A 111 -25.04 12.09 -3.28
N PRO A 112 -24.66 12.49 -4.51
CA PRO A 112 -23.41 12.09 -5.12
C PRO A 112 -22.19 12.42 -4.24
N VAL A 113 -21.26 11.46 -4.16
CA VAL A 113 -19.99 11.58 -3.44
C VAL A 113 -18.85 11.47 -4.45
N GLU A 114 -17.83 12.32 -4.28
CA GLU A 114 -16.65 12.34 -5.13
C GLU A 114 -15.38 12.11 -4.30
N GLN A 115 -14.39 11.45 -4.90
CA GLN A 115 -13.06 11.35 -4.32
C GLN A 115 -12.32 12.68 -4.54
N ARG A 116 -11.84 13.28 -3.44
CA ARG A 116 -11.15 14.57 -3.48
C ARG A 116 -9.90 14.54 -2.61
N VAL A 117 -8.80 15.07 -3.11
CA VAL A 117 -7.63 15.30 -2.28
C VAL A 117 -7.88 16.51 -1.39
N MET A 118 -7.79 16.32 -0.09
CA MET A 118 -7.98 17.39 0.90
C MET A 118 -6.95 17.26 2.02
N ARG A 119 -6.51 18.42 2.51
CA ARG A 119 -5.61 18.48 3.65
C ARG A 119 -6.38 18.16 4.93
N GLN A 120 -5.99 17.07 5.60
CA GLN A 120 -6.66 16.51 6.77
C GLN A 120 -5.69 16.28 7.93
N TRP A 121 -6.19 16.32 9.14
CA TRP A 121 -5.47 15.81 10.29
C TRP A 121 -5.43 14.30 10.25
N SER A 122 -4.23 13.78 10.46
CA SER A 122 -3.95 12.34 10.51
C SER A 122 -3.26 11.98 11.83
N LEU A 123 -3.51 10.77 12.30
CA LEU A 123 -2.82 10.19 13.45
C LEU A 123 -1.90 9.06 12.97
N ARG A 124 -0.66 9.06 13.44
CA ARG A 124 0.37 8.07 13.05
C ARG A 124 0.16 6.76 13.82
N VAL A 125 -1.01 6.13 13.64
CA VAL A 125 -1.40 4.90 14.34
C VAL A 125 -0.50 3.72 13.97
N SER A 126 0.01 3.67 12.75
CA SER A 126 0.92 2.63 12.28
C SER A 126 2.23 2.56 13.07
N ALA A 127 2.66 3.66 13.71
CA ALA A 127 3.82 3.67 14.61
C ALA A 127 3.64 2.74 15.82
N TYR A 128 2.41 2.46 16.21
CA TYR A 128 2.06 1.59 17.34
C TYR A 128 1.70 0.16 16.91
N ALA A 129 1.65 -0.13 15.62
CA ALA A 129 1.14 -1.41 15.09
C ALA A 129 1.90 -2.61 15.68
N GLN A 130 3.24 -2.60 15.66
CA GLN A 130 4.04 -3.69 16.23
C GLN A 130 3.84 -3.81 17.74
N ARG A 131 3.80 -2.69 18.46
CA ARG A 131 3.57 -2.69 19.91
C ARG A 131 2.19 -3.23 20.29
N LEU A 132 1.16 -2.93 19.49
CA LEU A 132 -0.18 -3.49 19.68
C LEU A 132 -0.19 -5.00 19.43
N LEU A 133 0.51 -5.45 18.39
CA LEU A 133 0.64 -6.87 18.06
C LEU A 133 1.34 -7.64 19.20
N ASP A 134 2.48 -7.16 19.67
CA ASP A 134 3.24 -7.75 20.78
C ASP A 134 2.43 -7.74 22.09
N GLY A 135 1.59 -6.72 22.30
CA GLY A 135 0.73 -6.59 23.46
C GLY A 135 -0.38 -7.63 23.55
N LEU A 136 -0.75 -8.28 22.45
CA LEU A 136 -1.78 -9.34 22.44
C LEU A 136 -1.38 -10.56 23.28
N ASP A 137 -0.09 -10.80 23.45
CA ASP A 137 0.42 -11.89 24.28
C ASP A 137 0.28 -11.60 25.81
N GLN A 138 0.07 -10.32 26.15
CA GLN A 138 -0.01 -9.86 27.55
C GLN A 138 -1.45 -9.76 28.07
N VAL A 139 -2.45 -9.90 27.18
CA VAL A 139 -3.86 -9.79 27.54
C VAL A 139 -4.51 -11.16 27.63
N ASP A 140 -5.40 -11.33 28.61
CA ASP A 140 -6.20 -12.54 28.80
C ASP A 140 -7.48 -12.49 27.92
N TRP A 141 -7.26 -12.58 26.60
CA TRP A 141 -8.31 -12.62 25.60
C TRP A 141 -8.39 -13.98 24.95
N THR A 142 -9.56 -14.33 24.40
CA THR A 142 -9.75 -15.55 23.61
C THR A 142 -8.88 -15.54 22.35
N ASP A 143 -8.43 -16.70 21.89
CA ASP A 143 -7.62 -16.85 20.68
C ASP A 143 -8.30 -16.23 19.46
N SER A 144 -9.62 -16.44 19.31
CA SER A 144 -10.41 -15.87 18.22
C SER A 144 -10.36 -14.34 18.20
N LEU A 145 -10.41 -13.68 19.38
CA LEU A 145 -10.31 -12.22 19.47
C LEU A 145 -8.89 -11.76 19.12
N LYS A 146 -7.87 -12.46 19.63
CA LYS A 146 -6.47 -12.16 19.31
C LYS A 146 -6.20 -12.29 17.81
N GLU A 147 -6.69 -13.35 17.15
CA GLU A 147 -6.57 -13.52 15.70
C GLU A 147 -7.31 -12.41 14.92
N THR A 148 -8.48 -12.00 15.37
CA THR A 148 -9.19 -10.87 14.77
C THR A 148 -8.36 -9.57 14.84
N GLN A 149 -7.72 -9.30 15.98
CA GLN A 149 -6.85 -8.13 16.16
C GLN A 149 -5.57 -8.22 15.32
N LYS A 150 -4.92 -9.41 15.25
CA LYS A 150 -3.76 -9.64 14.38
C LYS A 150 -4.09 -9.40 12.93
N ASN A 151 -5.21 -9.93 12.45
CA ASN A 151 -5.68 -9.75 11.08
C ASN A 151 -6.01 -8.28 10.78
N TRP A 152 -6.57 -7.55 11.75
CA TRP A 152 -6.83 -6.10 11.60
C TRP A 152 -5.55 -5.28 11.54
N ILE A 153 -4.55 -5.57 12.37
CA ILE A 153 -3.22 -4.92 12.31
C ILE A 153 -2.53 -5.25 11.00
N GLY A 154 -2.67 -6.50 10.51
CA GLY A 154 -2.28 -6.90 9.16
C GLY A 154 -0.78 -6.83 8.91
N ARG A 155 0.08 -7.24 9.87
CA ARG A 155 1.52 -7.32 9.62
C ARG A 155 1.80 -8.24 8.44
N SER A 156 2.50 -7.71 7.44
CA SER A 156 2.90 -8.44 6.24
C SER A 156 4.42 -8.36 6.08
N GLU A 157 5.03 -9.49 5.70
CA GLU A 157 6.46 -9.57 5.42
C GLU A 157 6.65 -10.08 3.99
N GLY A 158 7.40 -9.33 3.21
CA GLY A 158 7.62 -9.65 1.80
C GLY A 158 8.95 -9.14 1.29
N ALA A 159 9.04 -9.00 -0.02
CA ALA A 159 10.15 -8.39 -0.73
C ALA A 159 9.63 -7.31 -1.67
N GLU A 160 10.41 -6.25 -1.83
CA GLU A 160 10.22 -5.26 -2.87
C GLU A 160 11.03 -5.64 -4.09
N MET A 161 10.43 -5.51 -5.26
CA MET A 161 11.07 -5.82 -6.54
C MET A 161 10.74 -4.75 -7.56
N ARG A 162 11.66 -4.52 -8.52
CA ARG A 162 11.50 -3.55 -9.59
C ARG A 162 11.38 -4.23 -10.93
N PHE A 163 10.37 -3.84 -11.67
CA PHE A 163 10.11 -4.26 -13.04
C PHE A 163 10.34 -3.07 -13.96
N LYS A 164 11.36 -3.13 -14.79
CA LYS A 164 11.64 -2.07 -15.75
C LYS A 164 10.55 -2.04 -16.83
N VAL A 165 10.02 -0.85 -17.14
CA VAL A 165 9.10 -0.70 -18.26
C VAL A 165 9.90 -0.75 -19.56
N ALA A 166 9.41 -1.56 -20.52
CA ALA A 166 10.07 -1.69 -21.81
C ALA A 166 10.08 -0.36 -22.55
N ASP A 167 11.22 -0.05 -23.18
CA ASP A 167 11.42 1.16 -23.97
C ASP A 167 11.24 2.48 -23.19
N SER A 168 11.48 2.44 -21.86
CA SER A 168 11.33 3.56 -20.93
C SER A 168 12.37 3.47 -19.81
N ASP A 169 12.60 4.59 -19.10
CA ASP A 169 13.39 4.64 -17.87
C ASP A 169 12.57 4.44 -16.60
N ILE A 170 11.27 4.18 -16.75
CA ILE A 170 10.35 3.96 -15.62
C ILE A 170 10.57 2.55 -15.06
N GLU A 171 10.62 2.44 -13.74
CA GLU A 171 10.61 1.20 -13.00
C GLU A 171 9.35 1.11 -12.15
N LEU A 172 8.63 -0.01 -12.26
CA LEU A 172 7.49 -0.32 -11.41
C LEU A 172 8.01 -1.06 -10.18
N GLU A 173 7.94 -0.41 -9.03
CA GLU A 173 8.24 -1.04 -7.76
C GLU A 173 6.99 -1.77 -7.24
N ILE A 174 7.13 -3.03 -6.87
CA ILE A 174 6.06 -3.85 -6.29
C ILE A 174 6.50 -4.43 -4.95
N PHE A 175 5.53 -4.68 -4.08
CA PHE A 175 5.72 -5.47 -2.88
C PHE A 175 5.00 -6.81 -3.01
N THR A 176 5.69 -7.90 -2.67
CA THR A 176 5.09 -9.24 -2.70
C THR A 176 5.47 -10.07 -1.48
N THR A 177 4.51 -10.82 -0.94
CA THR A 177 4.76 -11.86 0.08
C THR A 177 5.18 -13.19 -0.53
N ARG A 178 5.05 -13.33 -1.85
CA ARG A 178 5.32 -14.53 -2.64
C ARG A 178 6.41 -14.27 -3.67
N ALA A 179 7.59 -13.87 -3.18
CA ALA A 179 8.74 -13.63 -4.07
C ALA A 179 9.18 -14.89 -4.85
N ASP A 180 8.87 -16.08 -4.35
CA ASP A 180 9.10 -17.37 -5.02
C ASP A 180 8.35 -17.49 -6.36
N THR A 181 7.26 -16.75 -6.55
CA THR A 181 6.40 -16.89 -7.73
C THR A 181 6.73 -15.94 -8.88
N VAL A 182 7.79 -15.17 -8.79
CA VAL A 182 8.15 -14.16 -9.80
C VAL A 182 8.36 -14.73 -11.20
N PHE A 183 8.80 -15.99 -11.31
CA PHE A 183 8.95 -16.69 -12.60
C PHE A 183 7.63 -16.96 -13.31
N GLY A 184 6.51 -16.96 -12.60
CA GLY A 184 5.18 -17.17 -13.15
C GLY A 184 4.38 -15.87 -13.37
N VAL A 185 5.03 -14.71 -13.25
CA VAL A 185 4.41 -13.41 -13.55
C VAL A 185 4.14 -13.30 -15.03
N THR A 186 2.88 -13.16 -15.41
CA THR A 186 2.46 -13.08 -16.81
C THR A 186 1.87 -11.73 -17.21
N PHE A 187 1.58 -10.87 -16.22
CA PHE A 187 1.20 -9.48 -16.43
C PHE A 187 1.44 -8.65 -15.17
N MET A 188 1.43 -7.33 -15.32
CA MET A 188 1.44 -6.36 -14.22
C MET A 188 0.10 -5.67 -14.14
N VAL A 189 -0.31 -5.23 -12.95
CA VAL A 189 -1.55 -4.47 -12.79
C VAL A 189 -1.31 -3.22 -11.94
N LEU A 190 -1.82 -2.11 -12.44
CA LEU A 190 -1.81 -0.82 -11.76
C LEU A 190 -3.18 -0.54 -11.14
N ALA A 191 -3.18 0.06 -9.97
CA ALA A 191 -4.37 0.68 -9.42
C ALA A 191 -4.81 1.86 -10.31
N PRO A 192 -6.11 2.08 -10.54
CA PRO A 192 -6.61 3.17 -11.37
C PRO A 192 -6.16 4.57 -10.92
N GLU A 193 -5.85 4.72 -9.62
CA GLU A 193 -5.38 5.96 -8.99
C GLU A 193 -3.86 6.14 -9.02
N SER A 194 -3.12 5.16 -9.55
CA SER A 194 -1.65 5.22 -9.60
C SER A 194 -1.16 6.31 -10.56
N ASP A 195 -0.15 7.06 -10.17
CA ASP A 195 0.50 8.06 -11.00
C ASP A 195 1.16 7.47 -12.26
N TYR A 196 1.48 6.17 -12.23
CA TYR A 196 1.99 5.44 -13.38
C TYR A 196 0.97 5.29 -14.51
N VAL A 197 -0.34 5.35 -14.23
CA VAL A 197 -1.39 5.18 -15.25
C VAL A 197 -1.24 6.21 -16.38
N ALA A 198 -1.08 7.49 -16.02
CA ALA A 198 -0.91 8.55 -17.01
C ALA A 198 0.39 8.41 -17.82
N GLN A 199 1.46 7.90 -17.18
CA GLN A 199 2.78 7.76 -17.78
C GLN A 199 2.88 6.55 -18.72
N LEU A 200 2.15 5.47 -18.42
CA LEU A 200 2.21 4.19 -19.13
C LEU A 200 1.05 3.99 -20.13
N THR A 201 0.10 4.89 -20.16
CA THR A 201 -0.99 4.84 -21.16
C THR A 201 -0.48 5.35 -22.49
N THR A 202 -0.41 4.46 -23.50
CA THR A 202 -0.03 4.84 -24.85
C THR A 202 -1.15 5.62 -25.54
N ASP A 203 -0.81 6.40 -26.57
CA ASP A 203 -1.81 7.18 -27.29
C ASP A 203 -2.93 6.32 -27.93
N GLY A 204 -2.57 5.10 -28.37
CA GLY A 204 -3.53 4.15 -28.92
C GLY A 204 -4.55 3.61 -27.91
N GLN A 205 -4.20 3.60 -26.62
CA GLN A 205 -5.04 3.07 -25.54
C GLN A 205 -5.72 4.19 -24.72
N ARG A 206 -5.36 5.44 -24.94
CA ARG A 206 -5.81 6.59 -24.14
C ARG A 206 -7.33 6.66 -23.99
N ALA A 207 -8.07 6.51 -25.08
CA ALA A 207 -9.55 6.62 -25.04
C ALA A 207 -10.19 5.51 -24.21
N GLU A 208 -9.70 4.27 -24.31
CA GLU A 208 -10.20 3.12 -23.55
C GLU A 208 -9.84 3.25 -22.06
N VAL A 209 -8.61 3.70 -21.76
CA VAL A 209 -8.16 3.92 -20.40
C VAL A 209 -8.96 5.02 -19.72
N GLU A 210 -9.17 6.17 -20.38
CA GLU A 210 -9.98 7.27 -19.83
C GLU A 210 -11.43 6.83 -19.56
N ALA A 211 -12.04 6.08 -20.48
CA ALA A 211 -13.38 5.54 -20.29
C ALA A 211 -13.46 4.59 -19.10
N TYR A 212 -12.45 3.72 -18.93
CA TYR A 212 -12.36 2.82 -17.79
C TYR A 212 -12.18 3.57 -16.46
N LEU A 213 -11.29 4.57 -16.41
CA LEU A 213 -11.08 5.39 -15.22
C LEU A 213 -12.35 6.12 -14.80
N ASP A 214 -13.12 6.66 -15.75
CA ASP A 214 -14.40 7.32 -15.46
C ASP A 214 -15.45 6.34 -14.90
N GLN A 215 -15.44 5.09 -15.36
CA GLN A 215 -16.32 4.05 -14.86
C GLN A 215 -15.98 3.68 -13.40
N VAL A 216 -14.69 3.50 -13.07
CA VAL A 216 -14.26 3.03 -11.76
C VAL A 216 -14.16 4.14 -10.70
N LYS A 217 -14.03 5.39 -11.12
CA LYS A 217 -13.89 6.59 -10.26
C LYS A 217 -14.99 6.74 -9.20
N ARG A 218 -16.18 6.19 -9.48
CA ARG A 218 -17.35 6.29 -8.59
C ARG A 218 -17.41 5.18 -7.56
N ARG A 219 -16.50 4.20 -7.62
CA ARG A 219 -16.50 3.04 -6.73
C ARG A 219 -15.59 3.28 -5.53
N THR A 220 -16.09 3.01 -4.34
CA THR A 220 -15.29 3.03 -3.12
C THR A 220 -14.36 1.82 -3.03
N GLU A 221 -13.26 1.91 -2.28
CA GLU A 221 -12.36 0.76 -2.03
C GLU A 221 -13.11 -0.45 -1.45
N ARG A 222 -14.08 -0.21 -0.54
CA ARG A 222 -14.89 -1.27 0.06
C ARG A 222 -15.73 -2.02 -0.98
N GLU A 223 -16.36 -1.30 -1.91
CA GLU A 223 -17.11 -1.90 -3.00
C GLU A 223 -16.21 -2.70 -3.94
N ARG A 224 -14.99 -2.21 -4.22
CA ARG A 224 -14.00 -2.89 -5.05
C ARG A 224 -13.50 -4.19 -4.39
N ILE A 225 -13.28 -4.20 -3.08
CA ILE A 225 -12.89 -5.40 -2.32
C ILE A 225 -14.00 -6.46 -2.32
N ALA A 226 -15.26 -6.02 -2.19
CA ALA A 226 -16.42 -6.91 -2.12
C ALA A 226 -16.85 -7.46 -3.49
N ASP A 227 -16.59 -6.73 -4.57
CA ASP A 227 -16.99 -7.09 -5.93
C ASP A 227 -16.01 -8.10 -6.54
N ARG A 228 -16.53 -9.18 -7.06
CA ARG A 228 -15.75 -10.23 -7.74
C ARG A 228 -15.80 -10.13 -9.27
N ARG A 229 -16.43 -9.10 -9.83
CA ARG A 229 -16.44 -8.88 -11.28
C ARG A 229 -15.03 -8.57 -11.75
N VAL A 230 -14.64 -9.20 -12.84
CA VAL A 230 -13.36 -8.94 -13.50
C VAL A 230 -13.53 -7.76 -14.44
N THR A 231 -12.80 -6.69 -14.19
CA THR A 231 -12.73 -5.50 -15.05
C THR A 231 -11.29 -5.04 -15.20
N GLY A 232 -10.96 -4.42 -16.32
CA GLY A 232 -9.62 -3.90 -16.53
C GLY A 232 -9.45 -3.39 -17.96
N VAL A 233 -8.37 -2.66 -18.20
CA VAL A 233 -7.98 -2.14 -19.50
C VAL A 233 -6.48 -2.26 -19.69
N PHE A 234 -6.04 -2.58 -20.90
CA PHE A 234 -4.62 -2.61 -21.25
C PHE A 234 -4.06 -1.18 -21.39
N SER A 235 -2.92 -0.88 -20.79
CA SER A 235 -2.29 0.44 -20.87
C SER A 235 -1.60 0.72 -22.21
N GLY A 236 -1.29 -0.34 -22.98
CA GLY A 236 -0.45 -0.27 -24.19
C GLY A 236 1.03 -0.49 -23.90
N SER A 237 1.46 -0.49 -22.65
CA SER A 237 2.86 -0.63 -22.24
C SER A 237 3.16 -2.04 -21.71
N TYR A 238 4.44 -2.38 -21.72
CA TYR A 238 4.96 -3.66 -21.23
C TYR A 238 6.03 -3.42 -20.17
N ALA A 239 6.08 -4.28 -19.16
CA ALA A 239 7.19 -4.37 -18.23
C ALA A 239 8.08 -5.57 -18.57
N VAL A 240 9.30 -5.58 -18.07
CA VAL A 240 10.24 -6.69 -18.24
C VAL A 240 10.38 -7.45 -16.93
N ASN A 241 10.09 -8.75 -16.94
CA ASN A 241 10.33 -9.58 -15.78
C ASN A 241 11.83 -9.64 -15.50
N PRO A 242 12.29 -9.23 -14.31
CA PRO A 242 13.73 -9.12 -14.02
C PRO A 242 14.48 -10.45 -14.00
N LEU A 243 13.78 -11.60 -13.87
CA LEU A 243 14.39 -12.91 -13.79
C LEU A 243 14.32 -13.71 -15.10
N THR A 244 13.25 -13.55 -15.89
CA THR A 244 13.08 -14.27 -17.16
C THR A 244 13.46 -13.43 -18.36
N GLY A 245 13.44 -12.10 -18.25
CA GLY A 245 13.64 -11.16 -19.36
C GLY A 245 12.41 -11.01 -20.27
N ASP A 246 11.31 -11.67 -19.96
CA ASP A 246 10.10 -11.62 -20.78
C ASP A 246 9.41 -10.27 -20.67
N LYS A 247 8.88 -9.78 -21.80
CA LYS A 247 7.97 -8.62 -21.84
C LYS A 247 6.57 -9.07 -21.46
N ILE A 248 6.03 -8.49 -20.37
CA ILE A 248 4.71 -8.79 -19.82
C ILE A 248 3.82 -7.52 -19.90
N PRO A 249 2.55 -7.63 -20.29
CA PRO A 249 1.68 -6.47 -20.47
C PRO A 249 1.33 -5.79 -19.12
N VAL A 250 1.20 -4.47 -19.15
CA VAL A 250 0.78 -3.66 -17.99
C VAL A 250 -0.70 -3.31 -18.16
N TRP A 251 -1.52 -3.79 -17.23
CA TRP A 251 -2.95 -3.56 -17.17
C TRP A 251 -3.31 -2.56 -16.07
N ILE A 252 -4.50 -1.99 -16.16
CA ILE A 252 -5.10 -1.14 -15.14
C ILE A 252 -6.38 -1.83 -14.70
N SER A 253 -6.52 -2.07 -13.39
CA SER A 253 -7.71 -2.74 -12.87
C SER A 253 -8.06 -2.29 -11.45
N ASP A 254 -9.35 -2.23 -11.17
CA ASP A 254 -9.90 -1.77 -9.91
C ASP A 254 -9.81 -2.80 -8.76
N TYR A 255 -9.36 -4.05 -9.03
CA TYR A 255 -9.07 -5.00 -7.95
C TYR A 255 -7.74 -4.70 -7.22
N VAL A 256 -6.88 -3.85 -7.79
CA VAL A 256 -5.66 -3.34 -7.15
C VAL A 256 -5.96 -2.02 -6.46
N LEU A 257 -5.56 -1.89 -5.19
CA LEU A 257 -5.79 -0.70 -4.38
C LEU A 257 -4.52 0.15 -4.32
N ALA A 258 -4.65 1.46 -4.50
CA ALA A 258 -3.51 2.38 -4.43
C ALA A 258 -2.85 2.44 -3.04
N GLY A 259 -3.59 2.14 -1.98
CA GLY A 259 -3.09 2.08 -0.60
C GLY A 259 -2.37 0.77 -0.24
N TYR A 260 -2.32 -0.21 -1.15
CA TYR A 260 -1.61 -1.46 -0.93
C TYR A 260 -0.27 -1.45 -1.69
N GLY A 261 0.82 -1.51 -0.95
CA GLY A 261 2.17 -1.42 -1.52
C GLY A 261 2.39 -0.10 -2.28
N THR A 262 2.83 -0.19 -3.51
CA THR A 262 3.14 0.92 -4.41
C THR A 262 1.99 1.29 -5.36
N GLY A 263 0.85 0.62 -5.25
CA GLY A 263 -0.25 0.73 -6.22
C GLY A 263 0.01 0.01 -7.55
N ALA A 264 1.06 -0.82 -7.59
CA ALA A 264 1.38 -1.73 -8.68
C ALA A 264 1.56 -3.15 -8.10
N ILE A 265 1.10 -4.16 -8.80
CA ILE A 265 1.32 -5.56 -8.44
C ILE A 265 1.86 -6.36 -9.62
N MET A 266 2.63 -7.38 -9.33
CA MET A 266 2.91 -8.48 -10.24
C MET A 266 1.78 -9.50 -10.14
N ALA A 267 1.25 -9.97 -11.23
CA ALA A 267 0.16 -10.94 -11.28
C ALA A 267 0.66 -12.34 -11.61
N VAL A 268 0.27 -13.30 -10.77
CA VAL A 268 0.66 -14.72 -10.88
C VAL A 268 -0.59 -15.60 -10.94
N PRO A 269 -1.22 -15.73 -12.11
CA PRO A 269 -2.52 -16.38 -12.24
C PRO A 269 -2.57 -17.82 -11.74
N ALA A 270 -1.47 -18.55 -11.83
CA ALA A 270 -1.44 -19.92 -11.36
C ALA A 270 -1.58 -20.07 -9.83
N HIS A 271 -1.31 -18.98 -9.05
CA HIS A 271 -1.19 -19.04 -7.59
C HIS A 271 -1.93 -17.92 -6.85
N ASP A 272 -2.81 -17.20 -7.55
CA ASP A 272 -3.72 -16.20 -6.98
C ASP A 272 -5.05 -16.23 -7.73
N SER A 273 -6.14 -16.41 -7.00
CA SER A 273 -7.47 -16.60 -7.60
C SER A 273 -8.02 -15.35 -8.30
N ARG A 274 -7.64 -14.14 -7.89
CA ARG A 274 -8.03 -12.91 -8.59
C ARG A 274 -7.29 -12.76 -9.90
N ASP A 275 -5.97 -12.99 -9.86
CA ASP A 275 -5.12 -12.98 -11.05
C ASP A 275 -5.54 -14.06 -12.04
N TYR A 276 -5.94 -15.24 -11.53
CA TYR A 276 -6.46 -16.34 -12.34
C TYR A 276 -7.75 -15.93 -13.09
N ALA A 277 -8.71 -15.37 -12.36
CA ALA A 277 -9.96 -14.91 -12.96
C ALA A 277 -9.71 -13.82 -14.02
N PHE A 278 -8.77 -12.91 -13.75
CA PHE A 278 -8.35 -11.87 -14.68
C PHE A 278 -7.68 -12.46 -15.93
N ALA A 279 -6.72 -13.37 -15.76
CA ALA A 279 -6.02 -14.01 -16.87
C ALA A 279 -6.98 -14.81 -17.75
N ARG A 280 -7.94 -15.55 -17.18
CA ARG A 280 -8.98 -16.28 -17.92
C ARG A 280 -9.87 -15.34 -18.72
N HIS A 281 -10.28 -14.22 -18.12
CA HIS A 281 -11.16 -13.24 -18.77
C HIS A 281 -10.48 -12.56 -19.97
N PHE A 282 -9.22 -12.18 -19.83
CA PHE A 282 -8.46 -11.48 -20.87
C PHE A 282 -7.56 -12.39 -21.72
N ASN A 283 -7.70 -13.72 -21.56
CA ASN A 283 -6.94 -14.73 -22.29
C ASN A 283 -5.41 -14.55 -22.18
N LEU A 284 -4.93 -14.28 -20.94
CA LEU A 284 -3.52 -14.14 -20.62
C LEU A 284 -2.91 -15.50 -20.23
N PRO A 285 -1.59 -15.67 -20.35
CA PRO A 285 -0.92 -16.92 -19.99
C PRO A 285 -1.04 -17.25 -18.48
N ILE A 286 -1.12 -18.55 -18.18
CA ILE A 286 -1.12 -19.09 -16.81
C ILE A 286 0.01 -20.11 -16.72
N ILE A 287 1.02 -19.86 -15.89
CA ILE A 287 2.22 -20.68 -15.76
C ILE A 287 2.25 -21.31 -14.35
N PRO A 288 2.01 -22.62 -14.22
CA PRO A 288 2.09 -23.29 -12.92
C PRO A 288 3.53 -23.37 -12.42
N LEU A 289 3.73 -23.10 -11.12
CA LEU A 289 5.04 -23.08 -10.47
C LEU A 289 5.19 -24.15 -9.39
N ILE A 290 4.18 -24.98 -9.17
CA ILE A 290 4.21 -26.09 -8.20
C ILE A 290 4.03 -27.40 -8.96
N GLU A 291 4.87 -28.39 -8.67
CA GLU A 291 4.80 -29.70 -9.27
C GLU A 291 3.45 -30.37 -9.01
N GLY A 292 2.80 -30.85 -10.08
CA GLY A 292 1.53 -31.52 -10.00
C GLY A 292 0.32 -30.61 -9.72
N ALA A 293 0.49 -29.29 -9.65
CA ALA A 293 -0.62 -28.35 -9.54
C ALA A 293 -1.43 -28.33 -10.85
N ASP A 294 -2.71 -28.69 -10.77
CA ASP A 294 -3.66 -28.53 -11.87
C ASP A 294 -4.27 -27.13 -11.81
N VAL A 295 -3.97 -26.32 -12.80
CA VAL A 295 -4.46 -24.96 -12.95
C VAL A 295 -5.41 -24.80 -14.14
N SER A 296 -6.00 -25.90 -14.62
CA SER A 296 -6.91 -25.90 -15.77
C SER A 296 -8.27 -25.22 -15.47
N GLU A 297 -8.79 -25.39 -14.25
CA GLU A 297 -10.10 -24.91 -13.84
C GLU A 297 -10.03 -23.79 -12.78
N GLU A 298 -9.02 -23.82 -11.90
CA GLU A 298 -8.84 -22.87 -10.82
C GLU A 298 -7.35 -22.64 -10.52
N SER A 299 -7.02 -21.60 -9.75
CA SER A 299 -5.67 -21.34 -9.27
C SER A 299 -5.28 -22.28 -8.13
N TYR A 300 -3.99 -22.57 -8.00
CA TYR A 300 -3.43 -23.29 -6.87
C TYR A 300 -2.91 -22.29 -5.82
N ASP A 301 -3.77 -21.84 -4.92
CA ASP A 301 -3.46 -20.79 -3.93
C ASP A 301 -2.71 -21.31 -2.70
N ALA A 302 -2.52 -22.62 -2.55
CA ALA A 302 -1.80 -23.22 -1.43
C ALA A 302 -0.32 -22.76 -1.43
N LYS A 303 0.17 -22.43 -0.23
CA LYS A 303 1.56 -21.97 -0.03
C LYS A 303 2.48 -23.13 0.35
N GLU A 304 2.31 -24.24 -0.32
CA GLU A 304 3.04 -25.49 -0.08
C GLU A 304 3.28 -26.26 -1.40
N GLY A 305 4.21 -27.16 -1.39
CA GLY A 305 4.60 -28.00 -2.54
C GLY A 305 6.03 -27.73 -3.02
N VAL A 306 6.43 -28.48 -4.03
CA VAL A 306 7.75 -28.39 -4.65
C VAL A 306 7.69 -27.42 -5.83
N VAL A 307 8.59 -26.45 -5.86
CA VAL A 307 8.64 -25.42 -6.89
C VAL A 307 9.19 -25.98 -8.20
N CYS A 308 8.54 -25.66 -9.32
CA CYS A 308 8.97 -25.96 -10.68
C CYS A 308 8.89 -24.72 -11.58
N ASN A 309 9.38 -24.78 -12.81
CA ASN A 309 9.36 -23.66 -13.78
C ASN A 309 9.95 -22.34 -13.24
N SER A 310 10.84 -22.41 -12.26
CA SER A 310 11.31 -21.26 -11.46
C SER A 310 12.85 -21.18 -11.40
N GLY A 311 13.55 -21.61 -12.46
CA GLY A 311 15.00 -21.49 -12.59
C GLY A 311 15.74 -22.09 -11.38
N PHE A 312 16.52 -21.28 -10.67
CA PHE A 312 17.36 -21.73 -9.54
C PHE A 312 16.54 -22.12 -8.28
N LEU A 313 15.23 -21.92 -8.28
CA LEU A 313 14.33 -22.32 -7.19
C LEU A 313 13.73 -23.71 -7.40
N ASN A 314 13.88 -24.31 -8.59
CA ASN A 314 13.29 -25.62 -8.90
C ASN A 314 13.73 -26.69 -7.88
N GLY A 315 12.79 -27.54 -7.46
CA GLY A 315 13.00 -28.62 -6.52
C GLY A 315 13.00 -28.20 -5.04
N LEU A 316 12.90 -26.91 -4.72
CA LEU A 316 12.79 -26.43 -3.35
C LEU A 316 11.33 -26.46 -2.87
N GLN A 317 11.15 -26.60 -1.56
CA GLN A 317 9.85 -26.34 -0.94
C GLN A 317 9.53 -24.84 -0.98
N VAL A 318 8.25 -24.47 -1.07
CA VAL A 318 7.82 -23.05 -1.17
C VAL A 318 8.48 -22.17 -0.13
N LYS A 319 8.56 -22.59 1.15
CA LYS A 319 9.20 -21.81 2.23
C LYS A 319 10.70 -21.57 1.98
N GLU A 320 11.39 -22.57 1.48
CA GLU A 320 12.82 -22.48 1.15
C GLU A 320 13.02 -21.59 -0.08
N ALA A 321 12.16 -21.70 -1.08
CA ALA A 321 12.17 -20.88 -2.27
C ALA A 321 11.95 -19.39 -1.94
N ILE A 322 11.01 -19.06 -1.05
CA ILE A 322 10.79 -17.68 -0.57
C ILE A 322 12.06 -17.15 0.13
N ALA A 323 12.66 -17.93 1.02
CA ALA A 323 13.87 -17.53 1.74
C ALA A 323 15.05 -17.28 0.77
N LYS A 324 15.27 -18.21 -0.14
CA LYS A 324 16.34 -18.13 -1.15
C LYS A 324 16.12 -16.95 -2.11
N MET A 325 14.89 -16.66 -2.51
CA MET A 325 14.59 -15.51 -3.35
C MET A 325 14.83 -14.20 -2.61
N LYS A 326 14.45 -14.10 -1.32
CA LYS A 326 14.73 -12.91 -0.50
C LYS A 326 16.23 -12.66 -0.35
N GLU A 327 17.02 -13.70 -0.20
CA GLU A 327 18.50 -13.62 -0.17
C GLU A 327 19.02 -13.09 -1.51
N TYR A 328 18.59 -13.66 -2.63
CA TYR A 328 18.97 -13.24 -3.97
C TYR A 328 18.64 -11.77 -4.29
N ILE A 329 17.47 -11.27 -3.84
CA ILE A 329 17.06 -9.88 -4.05
C ILE A 329 17.88 -8.92 -3.18
N SER A 330 18.42 -9.39 -2.04
CA SER A 330 19.19 -8.57 -1.09
C SER A 330 20.65 -8.38 -1.51
N GLU A 331 21.16 -9.19 -2.45
CA GLU A 331 22.49 -9.09 -3.05
C GLU A 331 22.52 -8.10 -4.22
#